data_08b6733335f900a226d4a05104a7a394
#
_entry.id   08b6733335f900a226d4a05104a7a394
#
_cell.length_a   1.000
_cell.length_b   1.000
_cell.length_c   1.000
_cell.angle_alpha   90.00
_cell.angle_beta   90.00
_cell.angle_gamma   90.00
#
_symmetry.space_group_name_H-M   'P 1'
#
loop_
_entity.id
_entity.type
_entity.pdbx_description
1 polymer ?
#
loop_
_entity_poly.entity_id
_entity_poly.type
_entity_poly.pdbx_seq_one_letter_code
_entity_poly.pdbx_strand_id
1 'polypeptide(L)'
;MKVVVKAVETKKDLKTFIRLPYVIHKYHSNWIPPLYIDERKYFNQNKNHSFTCCDTVLALAWSNGTAVGRIMGIINRSYNKLHEENYARFSFVETWDDHNVYHALIEYILNWATKLGMIKLIGPLAFSDKDPQGFLVEGFNEIISIASTCNFKYLPDYTEREGFEKKYDLVVYRFNIPDVLPELHQRIYERFNRNKKHLKLVEFSSRRKLKRYVKPVFHLVNKTFTGIYGFIPLTEGEMDEF
;
A
#
# COMPACT_ATOMS: atom_id res chain seq x y z
N MET A 1 -16.92 26.07 -0.55
CA MET A 1 -17.85 25.20 -1.32
C MET A 1 -18.37 24.10 -0.39
N LYS A 2 -19.60 23.64 -0.55
CA LYS A 2 -20.11 22.54 0.31
C LYS A 2 -19.57 21.21 -0.21
N VAL A 3 -18.70 20.56 0.57
CA VAL A 3 -18.19 19.22 0.30
C VAL A 3 -19.14 18.20 0.94
N VAL A 4 -19.48 17.14 0.21
CA VAL A 4 -20.29 16.03 0.73
C VAL A 4 -19.56 14.73 0.46
N VAL A 5 -19.26 13.98 1.52
CA VAL A 5 -18.60 12.65 1.40
C VAL A 5 -19.67 11.56 1.43
N LYS A 6 -19.56 10.61 0.50
CA LYS A 6 -20.48 9.48 0.37
C LYS A 6 -19.70 8.17 0.18
N ALA A 7 -20.22 7.09 0.74
CA ALA A 7 -19.72 5.76 0.45
C ALA A 7 -19.88 5.41 -1.03
N VAL A 8 -18.98 4.57 -1.52
CA VAL A 8 -19.05 3.97 -2.85
C VAL A 8 -19.98 2.76 -2.78
N GLU A 9 -21.19 2.89 -3.32
CA GLU A 9 -22.21 1.82 -3.24
C GLU A 9 -22.50 1.20 -4.61
N THR A 10 -22.32 1.97 -5.68
CA THR A 10 -22.67 1.53 -7.03
C THR A 10 -21.42 1.20 -7.87
N LYS A 11 -21.62 0.41 -8.93
CA LYS A 11 -20.56 0.17 -9.94
C LYS A 11 -20.09 1.46 -10.60
N LYS A 12 -20.96 2.48 -10.71
CA LYS A 12 -20.63 3.80 -11.25
C LYS A 12 -19.71 4.55 -10.29
N ASP A 13 -20.00 4.52 -8.99
CA ASP A 13 -19.17 5.16 -7.97
C ASP A 13 -17.80 4.49 -7.89
N LEU A 14 -17.74 3.15 -7.91
CA LEU A 14 -16.48 2.42 -7.93
C LEU A 14 -15.63 2.78 -9.17
N LYS A 15 -16.27 2.91 -10.35
CA LYS A 15 -15.56 3.37 -11.55
C LYS A 15 -15.02 4.80 -11.37
N THR A 16 -15.78 5.67 -10.74
CA THR A 16 -15.35 7.04 -10.42
C THR A 16 -14.18 7.02 -9.43
N PHE A 17 -14.29 6.23 -8.37
CA PHE A 17 -13.24 6.04 -7.36
C PHE A 17 -11.91 5.62 -7.99
N ILE A 18 -11.94 4.59 -8.85
CA ILE A 18 -10.73 4.08 -9.54
C ILE A 18 -10.15 5.11 -10.52
N ARG A 19 -11.00 5.89 -11.19
CA ARG A 19 -10.56 6.82 -12.24
C ARG A 19 -10.16 8.20 -11.74
N LEU A 20 -10.53 8.56 -10.53
CA LEU A 20 -10.27 9.89 -10.01
C LEU A 20 -8.79 10.28 -10.01
N PRO A 21 -7.83 9.40 -9.63
CA PRO A 21 -6.41 9.73 -9.70
C PRO A 21 -5.91 10.11 -11.11
N TYR A 22 -6.44 9.46 -12.16
CA TYR A 22 -6.07 9.78 -13.54
C TYR A 22 -6.48 11.20 -13.95
N VAL A 23 -7.49 11.75 -13.29
CA VAL A 23 -7.94 13.13 -13.51
C VAL A 23 -7.10 14.10 -12.67
N ILE A 24 -6.88 13.78 -11.39
CA ILE A 24 -6.10 14.61 -10.46
C ILE A 24 -4.64 14.70 -10.92
N HIS A 25 -4.04 13.58 -11.30
CA HIS A 25 -2.63 13.51 -11.73
C HIS A 25 -2.40 13.75 -13.22
N LYS A 26 -3.41 14.22 -13.97
CA LYS A 26 -3.30 14.41 -15.43
C LYS A 26 -2.05 15.18 -15.88
N TYR A 27 -1.61 16.14 -15.11
CA TYR A 27 -0.45 17.00 -15.39
C TYR A 27 0.74 16.75 -14.44
N HIS A 28 0.71 15.68 -13.68
CA HIS A 28 1.78 15.28 -12.76
C HIS A 28 2.79 14.41 -13.53
N SER A 29 3.88 15.01 -13.99
CA SER A 29 4.82 14.40 -14.94
C SER A 29 5.48 13.10 -14.46
N ASN A 30 5.65 12.95 -13.14
CA ASN A 30 6.33 11.79 -12.54
C ASN A 30 5.35 10.70 -12.08
N TRP A 31 4.05 10.97 -12.17
CA TRP A 31 3.05 10.00 -11.79
C TRP A 31 2.91 8.91 -12.85
N ILE A 32 3.08 7.67 -12.43
CA ILE A 32 2.86 6.50 -13.28
C ILE A 32 1.50 5.92 -12.93
N PRO A 33 0.52 5.97 -13.85
CA PRO A 33 -0.81 5.44 -13.58
C PRO A 33 -0.77 3.94 -13.36
N PRO A 34 -1.45 3.42 -12.33
CA PRO A 34 -1.63 1.98 -12.16
C PRO A 34 -2.45 1.42 -13.33
N LEU A 35 -2.29 0.12 -13.62
CA LEU A 35 -3.09 -0.52 -14.65
C LEU A 35 -4.55 -0.61 -14.22
N TYR A 36 -5.46 -0.05 -15.00
CA TYR A 36 -6.89 -0.01 -14.68
C TYR A 36 -7.51 -1.40 -14.44
N ILE A 37 -7.01 -2.44 -15.13
CA ILE A 37 -7.46 -3.82 -14.95
C ILE A 37 -7.09 -4.32 -13.55
N ASP A 38 -5.88 -4.00 -13.07
CA ASP A 38 -5.39 -4.41 -11.77
C ASP A 38 -6.13 -3.66 -10.65
N GLU A 39 -6.36 -2.36 -10.80
CA GLU A 39 -7.19 -1.57 -9.88
C GLU A 39 -8.61 -2.15 -9.77
N ARG A 40 -9.23 -2.52 -10.90
CA ARG A 40 -10.54 -3.18 -10.88
C ARG A 40 -10.55 -4.53 -10.18
N LYS A 41 -9.45 -5.28 -10.27
CA LYS A 41 -9.29 -6.55 -9.54
C LYS A 41 -9.09 -6.28 -8.05
N TYR A 42 -8.23 -5.31 -7.72
CA TYR A 42 -7.87 -4.94 -6.36
C TYR A 42 -9.09 -4.48 -5.54
N PHE A 43 -9.91 -3.59 -6.08
CA PHE A 43 -11.13 -3.10 -5.41
C PHE A 43 -12.37 -3.99 -5.57
N ASN A 44 -12.23 -5.18 -6.16
CA ASN A 44 -13.33 -6.13 -6.27
C ASN A 44 -13.35 -7.08 -5.07
N GLN A 45 -14.32 -6.91 -4.18
CA GLN A 45 -14.48 -7.72 -2.97
C GLN A 45 -14.58 -9.24 -3.24
N ASN A 46 -15.07 -9.64 -4.42
CA ASN A 46 -15.18 -11.06 -4.80
C ASN A 46 -13.88 -11.64 -5.37
N LYS A 47 -12.88 -10.80 -5.68
CA LYS A 47 -11.61 -11.22 -6.30
C LYS A 47 -10.40 -10.98 -5.44
N ASN A 48 -10.48 -10.08 -4.47
CA ASN A 48 -9.40 -9.75 -3.56
C ASN A 48 -9.72 -10.32 -2.17
N HIS A 49 -9.00 -11.36 -1.79
CA HIS A 49 -9.19 -12.06 -0.52
C HIS A 49 -8.96 -11.19 0.71
N SER A 50 -8.21 -10.10 0.60
CA SER A 50 -7.99 -9.17 1.72
C SER A 50 -9.29 -8.59 2.28
N PHE A 51 -10.35 -8.52 1.47
CA PHE A 51 -11.67 -8.09 1.95
C PHE A 51 -12.34 -9.09 2.91
N THR A 52 -11.93 -10.35 2.93
CA THR A 52 -12.54 -11.37 3.81
C THR A 52 -12.12 -11.21 5.27
N CYS A 53 -10.97 -10.60 5.54
CA CYS A 53 -10.44 -10.39 6.88
C CYS A 53 -10.47 -8.92 7.34
N CYS A 54 -11.01 -8.03 6.51
CA CYS A 54 -11.03 -6.59 6.76
C CYS A 54 -12.45 -6.03 6.64
N ASP A 55 -12.82 -5.15 7.57
CA ASP A 55 -13.93 -4.23 7.32
C ASP A 55 -13.40 -3.06 6.50
N THR A 56 -14.14 -2.66 5.49
CA THR A 56 -13.68 -1.62 4.57
C THR A 56 -14.79 -0.64 4.22
N VAL A 57 -14.41 0.59 3.96
CA VAL A 57 -15.25 1.60 3.33
C VAL A 57 -14.46 2.36 2.27
N LEU A 58 -15.02 2.47 1.08
CA LEU A 58 -14.52 3.37 0.04
C LEU A 58 -15.43 4.59 0.03
N ALA A 59 -14.86 5.79 -0.02
CA ALA A 59 -15.63 7.02 -0.01
C ALA A 59 -15.14 8.00 -1.08
N LEU A 60 -16.08 8.78 -1.62
CA LEU A 60 -15.86 9.86 -2.57
C LEU A 60 -16.34 11.18 -1.96
N ALA A 61 -15.51 12.19 -2.04
CA ALA A 61 -15.90 13.58 -1.78
C ALA A 61 -16.45 14.22 -3.06
N TRP A 62 -17.58 14.87 -2.94
CA TRP A 62 -18.29 15.53 -4.02
C TRP A 62 -18.43 17.02 -3.75
N SER A 63 -18.19 17.85 -4.76
CA SER A 63 -18.48 19.26 -4.77
C SER A 63 -19.16 19.64 -6.08
N ASN A 64 -20.33 20.28 -6.02
CA ASN A 64 -21.12 20.68 -7.20
C ASN A 64 -21.34 19.54 -8.21
N GLY A 65 -21.58 18.30 -7.72
CA GLY A 65 -21.83 17.14 -8.55
C GLY A 65 -20.58 16.51 -9.18
N THR A 66 -19.39 17.03 -8.90
CA THR A 66 -18.11 16.50 -9.37
C THR A 66 -17.37 15.81 -8.22
N ALA A 67 -16.76 14.64 -8.49
CA ALA A 67 -15.90 13.98 -7.53
C ALA A 67 -14.58 14.75 -7.40
N VAL A 68 -14.23 15.17 -6.18
CA VAL A 68 -13.08 16.03 -5.88
C VAL A 68 -12.06 15.36 -4.96
N GLY A 69 -12.37 14.20 -4.43
CA GLY A 69 -11.45 13.42 -3.61
C GLY A 69 -11.96 12.00 -3.38
N ARG A 70 -11.05 11.11 -3.01
CA ARG A 70 -11.34 9.72 -2.64
C ARG A 70 -10.53 9.32 -1.41
N ILE A 71 -11.00 8.33 -0.67
CA ILE A 71 -10.28 7.69 0.43
C ILE A 71 -10.84 6.28 0.65
N MET A 72 -10.01 5.37 1.17
CA MET A 72 -10.42 4.06 1.65
C MET A 72 -10.10 3.93 3.14
N GLY A 73 -11.09 3.52 3.93
CA GLY A 73 -10.92 3.09 5.32
C GLY A 73 -10.82 1.57 5.39
N ILE A 74 -9.95 1.06 6.26
CA ILE A 74 -9.68 -0.36 6.44
C ILE A 74 -9.53 -0.67 7.93
N ILE A 75 -10.21 -1.71 8.41
CA ILE A 75 -9.94 -2.31 9.73
C ILE A 75 -9.53 -3.75 9.48
N ASN A 76 -8.25 -4.04 9.62
CA ASN A 76 -7.74 -5.40 9.47
C ASN A 76 -7.92 -6.15 10.81
N ARG A 77 -8.97 -6.96 10.90
CA ARG A 77 -9.32 -7.69 12.12
C ARG A 77 -8.25 -8.70 12.52
N SER A 78 -7.64 -9.36 11.55
CA SER A 78 -6.60 -10.36 11.81
C SER A 78 -5.33 -9.70 12.35
N TYR A 79 -4.92 -8.57 11.77
CA TYR A 79 -3.78 -7.79 12.25
C TYR A 79 -4.02 -7.25 13.65
N ASN A 80 -5.17 -6.60 13.87
CA ASN A 80 -5.52 -6.04 15.17
C ASN A 80 -5.53 -7.12 16.26
N LYS A 81 -6.09 -8.30 15.97
CA LYS A 81 -6.08 -9.44 16.90
C LYS A 81 -4.66 -9.94 17.19
N LEU A 82 -3.79 -10.02 16.16
CA LEU A 82 -2.42 -10.51 16.31
C LEU A 82 -1.55 -9.57 17.16
N HIS A 83 -1.79 -8.25 17.04
CA HIS A 83 -1.00 -7.21 17.70
C HIS A 83 -1.70 -6.59 18.92
N GLU A 84 -2.88 -7.13 19.31
CA GLU A 84 -3.69 -6.60 20.41
C GLU A 84 -4.02 -5.11 20.27
N GLU A 85 -4.30 -4.69 19.00
CA GLU A 85 -4.59 -3.31 18.62
C GLU A 85 -6.07 -3.14 18.25
N ASN A 86 -6.57 -1.90 18.40
CA ASN A 86 -7.90 -1.47 17.92
C ASN A 86 -7.75 -0.29 16.97
N TYR A 87 -7.01 -0.48 15.86
CA TYR A 87 -6.68 0.57 14.93
C TYR A 87 -7.42 0.40 13.61
N ALA A 88 -7.87 1.54 13.08
CA ALA A 88 -8.27 1.65 11.69
C ALA A 88 -7.12 2.18 10.85
N ARG A 89 -7.17 1.94 9.57
CA ARG A 89 -6.22 2.44 8.57
C ARG A 89 -6.96 3.30 7.55
N PHE A 90 -6.28 4.29 6.98
CA PHE A 90 -6.72 4.92 5.75
C PHE A 90 -5.68 4.71 4.65
N SER A 91 -6.13 4.66 3.41
CA SER A 91 -5.28 4.53 2.22
C SER A 91 -5.99 5.11 0.99
N PHE A 92 -5.30 5.14 -0.15
CA PHE A 92 -5.84 5.62 -1.43
C PHE A 92 -6.47 7.00 -1.34
N VAL A 93 -5.93 7.86 -0.45
CA VAL A 93 -6.39 9.23 -0.33
C VAL A 93 -5.83 10.07 -1.47
N GLU A 94 -6.74 10.67 -2.23
CA GLU A 94 -6.45 11.58 -3.34
C GLU A 94 -7.44 12.74 -3.31
N THR A 95 -6.95 13.96 -3.40
CA THR A 95 -7.77 15.17 -3.51
C THR A 95 -7.12 16.14 -4.49
N TRP A 96 -7.90 17.09 -5.00
CA TRP A 96 -7.33 18.32 -5.48
C TRP A 96 -6.72 19.08 -4.31
N ASP A 97 -5.89 20.10 -4.59
CA ASP A 97 -5.28 20.97 -3.57
C ASP A 97 -6.35 21.82 -2.84
N ASP A 98 -7.11 21.15 -1.96
CA ASP A 98 -8.17 21.75 -1.12
C ASP A 98 -8.23 21.00 0.22
N HIS A 99 -7.71 21.64 1.28
CA HIS A 99 -7.69 21.08 2.62
C HIS A 99 -9.09 20.75 3.15
N ASN A 100 -10.14 21.49 2.77
CA ASN A 100 -11.50 21.19 3.24
C ASN A 100 -12.01 19.85 2.69
N VAL A 101 -11.59 19.48 1.47
CA VAL A 101 -11.90 18.17 0.87
C VAL A 101 -11.16 17.07 1.63
N TYR A 102 -9.88 17.30 1.91
CA TYR A 102 -9.05 16.35 2.67
C TYR A 102 -9.62 16.14 4.08
N HIS A 103 -9.90 17.22 4.81
CA HIS A 103 -10.51 17.19 6.13
C HIS A 103 -11.82 16.40 6.15
N ALA A 104 -12.73 16.68 5.21
CA ALA A 104 -14.01 15.97 5.14
C ALA A 104 -13.83 14.45 4.90
N LEU A 105 -12.84 14.05 4.12
CA LEU A 105 -12.52 12.63 3.89
C LEU A 105 -11.96 11.97 5.16
N ILE A 106 -11.02 12.62 5.85
CA ILE A 106 -10.47 12.09 7.12
C ILE A 106 -11.54 12.00 8.19
N GLU A 107 -12.34 13.06 8.35
CA GLU A 107 -13.47 13.07 9.31
C GLU A 107 -14.46 11.93 9.03
N TYR A 108 -14.76 11.67 7.76
CA TYR A 108 -15.63 10.55 7.36
C TYR A 108 -15.07 9.20 7.83
N ILE A 109 -13.77 8.97 7.62
CA ILE A 109 -13.12 7.72 8.06
C ILE A 109 -13.02 7.63 9.58
N LEU A 110 -12.71 8.72 10.28
CA LEU A 110 -12.69 8.76 11.74
C LEU A 110 -14.07 8.39 12.32
N ASN A 111 -15.13 8.98 11.79
CA ASN A 111 -16.49 8.68 12.22
C ASN A 111 -16.89 7.23 11.95
N TRP A 112 -16.51 6.67 10.82
CA TRP A 112 -16.73 5.26 10.46
C TRP A 112 -15.95 4.34 11.39
N ALA A 113 -14.68 4.60 11.63
CA ALA A 113 -13.80 3.79 12.47
C ALA A 113 -14.25 3.81 13.94
N THR A 114 -14.63 4.98 14.48
CA THR A 114 -15.12 5.14 15.86
C THR A 114 -16.40 4.35 16.09
N LYS A 115 -17.34 4.35 15.13
CA LYS A 115 -18.57 3.53 15.19
C LYS A 115 -18.28 2.03 15.27
N LEU A 116 -17.14 1.58 14.75
CA LEU A 116 -16.68 0.20 14.77
C LEU A 116 -15.73 -0.12 15.95
N GLY A 117 -15.59 0.82 16.90
CA GLY A 117 -14.82 0.63 18.15
C GLY A 117 -13.32 0.83 17.99
N MET A 118 -12.88 1.46 16.91
CA MET A 118 -11.46 1.77 16.72
C MET A 118 -11.08 3.04 17.50
N ILE A 119 -9.89 3.03 18.09
CA ILE A 119 -9.39 4.10 18.97
C ILE A 119 -8.27 4.91 18.32
N LYS A 120 -7.75 4.45 17.17
CA LYS A 120 -6.66 5.12 16.47
C LYS A 120 -6.82 4.95 14.95
N LEU A 121 -6.48 6.00 14.20
CA LEU A 121 -6.39 5.97 12.75
C LEU A 121 -4.92 6.10 12.34
N ILE A 122 -4.45 5.20 11.48
CA ILE A 122 -3.09 5.19 10.95
C ILE A 122 -3.13 5.16 9.42
N GLY A 123 -2.08 5.66 8.78
CA GLY A 123 -1.99 5.64 7.31
C GLY A 123 -1.05 6.69 6.72
N PRO A 124 -0.93 6.70 5.40
CA PRO A 124 -1.55 5.74 4.49
C PRO A 124 -1.00 4.33 4.63
N LEU A 125 -1.89 3.37 4.79
CA LEU A 125 -1.55 1.95 4.87
C LEU A 125 -2.77 1.14 4.41
N ALA A 126 -2.62 0.33 3.37
CA ALA A 126 -3.71 -0.47 2.85
C ALA A 126 -3.87 -1.80 3.60
N PHE A 127 -4.18 -2.90 2.94
CA PHE A 127 -4.46 -4.16 3.62
C PHE A 127 -3.26 -4.69 4.41
N SER A 128 -2.05 -4.60 3.83
CA SER A 128 -0.83 -5.14 4.44
C SER A 128 0.42 -4.36 4.00
N ASP A 129 1.59 -4.78 4.50
CA ASP A 129 2.91 -4.32 4.09
C ASP A 129 3.26 -4.57 2.60
N LYS A 130 2.47 -5.41 1.92
CA LYS A 130 2.63 -5.72 0.50
C LYS A 130 2.05 -4.64 -0.42
N ASP A 131 1.22 -3.77 0.13
CA ASP A 131 0.66 -2.62 -0.57
C ASP A 131 1.59 -1.40 -0.40
N PRO A 132 1.58 -0.44 -1.33
CA PRO A 132 2.24 0.84 -1.14
C PRO A 132 1.75 1.53 0.13
N GLN A 133 2.68 2.08 0.92
CA GLN A 133 2.37 2.71 2.20
C GLN A 133 3.10 4.03 2.38
N GLY A 134 2.54 4.89 3.21
CA GLY A 134 3.06 6.23 3.48
C GLY A 134 2.79 7.22 2.35
N PHE A 135 3.34 8.40 2.53
CA PHE A 135 3.39 9.45 1.51
C PHE A 135 4.83 9.64 1.01
N LEU A 136 4.97 9.99 -0.26
CA LEU A 136 6.20 10.58 -0.76
C LEU A 136 6.40 11.93 -0.06
N VAL A 137 7.54 12.13 0.59
CA VAL A 137 7.90 13.37 1.29
C VAL A 137 9.15 14.03 0.71
N GLU A 138 9.97 13.26 0.00
CA GLU A 138 11.16 13.73 -0.70
C GLU A 138 11.24 13.08 -2.09
N GLY A 139 11.94 13.71 -3.03
CA GLY A 139 12.11 13.17 -4.38
C GLY A 139 10.91 13.39 -5.30
N PHE A 140 10.10 14.42 -5.09
CA PHE A 140 8.92 14.73 -5.91
C PHE A 140 9.20 14.91 -7.41
N ASN A 141 10.45 15.15 -7.79
CA ASN A 141 10.88 15.28 -9.19
C ASN A 141 11.47 13.97 -9.78
N GLU A 142 11.53 12.91 -8.98
CA GLU A 142 12.07 11.62 -9.40
C GLU A 142 10.95 10.70 -9.89
N ILE A 143 11.29 9.79 -10.80
CA ILE A 143 10.40 8.68 -11.14
C ILE A 143 10.42 7.70 -9.98
N ILE A 144 9.25 7.45 -9.40
CA ILE A 144 9.11 6.51 -8.28
C ILE A 144 9.34 5.06 -8.71
N SER A 145 9.79 4.24 -7.79
CA SER A 145 9.83 2.78 -7.99
C SER A 145 8.42 2.18 -7.93
N ILE A 146 8.24 1.00 -8.53
CA ILE A 146 6.93 0.33 -8.65
C ILE A 146 6.24 0.06 -7.29
N ALA A 147 7.01 -0.05 -6.22
CA ALA A 147 6.49 -0.34 -4.88
C ALA A 147 6.31 0.92 -4.01
N SER A 148 6.54 2.11 -4.57
CA SER A 148 6.48 3.37 -3.84
C SER A 148 5.21 4.14 -4.18
N THR A 149 4.81 5.03 -3.25
CA THR A 149 3.69 5.95 -3.45
C THR A 149 4.14 7.19 -4.23
N CYS A 150 3.22 7.76 -5.00
CA CYS A 150 3.39 9.06 -5.63
C CYS A 150 2.19 9.93 -5.28
N ASN A 151 2.46 11.08 -4.73
CA ASN A 151 1.44 12.04 -4.31
C ASN A 151 1.93 13.47 -4.51
N PHE A 152 1.02 14.41 -4.47
CA PHE A 152 1.36 15.83 -4.38
C PHE A 152 1.84 16.20 -2.98
N LYS A 153 2.71 17.21 -2.90
CA LYS A 153 3.33 17.66 -1.65
C LYS A 153 2.32 18.11 -0.58
N TYR A 154 1.18 18.64 -1.00
CA TYR A 154 0.17 19.12 -0.05
C TYR A 154 -0.51 17.99 0.75
N LEU A 155 -0.47 16.73 0.29
CA LEU A 155 -1.14 15.62 1.02
C LEU A 155 -0.48 15.31 2.37
N PRO A 156 0.85 15.13 2.50
CA PRO A 156 1.48 15.00 3.81
C PRO A 156 1.27 16.26 4.67
N ASP A 157 1.37 17.47 4.09
CA ASP A 157 1.14 18.74 4.82
C ASP A 157 -0.29 18.81 5.39
N TYR A 158 -1.29 18.33 4.64
CA TYR A 158 -2.68 18.26 5.13
C TYR A 158 -2.83 17.19 6.22
N THR A 159 -2.14 16.06 6.09
CA THR A 159 -2.18 15.00 7.10
C THR A 159 -1.66 15.51 8.45
N GLU A 160 -0.56 16.27 8.46
CA GLU A 160 -0.03 16.88 9.66
C GLU A 160 -1.00 17.91 10.26
N ARG A 161 -1.68 18.71 9.42
CA ARG A 161 -2.71 19.69 9.87
C ARG A 161 -3.93 19.01 10.50
N GLU A 162 -4.25 17.77 10.11
CA GLU A 162 -5.30 16.97 10.77
C GLU A 162 -4.84 16.36 12.10
N GLY A 163 -3.63 16.65 12.58
CA GLY A 163 -3.10 16.21 13.86
C GLY A 163 -2.44 14.83 13.83
N PHE A 164 -2.13 14.32 12.64
CA PHE A 164 -1.36 13.09 12.54
C PHE A 164 0.12 13.34 12.84
N GLU A 165 0.73 12.42 13.56
CA GLU A 165 2.15 12.41 13.85
C GLU A 165 2.87 11.38 12.96
N LYS A 166 4.04 11.76 12.45
CA LYS A 166 4.89 10.85 11.68
C LYS A 166 5.39 9.72 12.57
N LYS A 167 5.21 8.47 12.12
CA LYS A 167 5.65 7.30 12.86
C LYS A 167 7.07 6.86 12.48
N TYR A 168 7.38 6.76 11.18
CA TYR A 168 8.71 6.44 10.65
C TYR A 168 8.80 6.78 9.17
N ASP A 169 10.02 6.78 8.65
CA ASP A 169 10.31 6.96 7.23
C ASP A 169 10.68 5.62 6.57
N LEU A 170 10.26 5.48 5.32
CA LEU A 170 10.75 4.45 4.42
C LEU A 170 11.72 5.11 3.44
N VAL A 171 12.89 4.52 3.24
CA VAL A 171 13.94 5.10 2.39
C VAL A 171 14.15 4.22 1.16
N VAL A 172 14.16 4.85 -0.01
CA VAL A 172 14.52 4.19 -1.27
C VAL A 172 15.94 4.56 -1.64
N TYR A 173 16.81 3.56 -1.76
CA TYR A 173 18.19 3.74 -2.20
C TYR A 173 18.33 3.47 -3.69
N ARG A 174 18.97 4.39 -4.40
CA ARG A 174 19.37 4.23 -5.80
C ARG A 174 20.89 4.21 -5.88
N PHE A 175 21.44 3.21 -6.53
CA PHE A 175 22.88 3.13 -6.79
C PHE A 175 23.15 2.57 -8.17
N ASN A 176 24.28 2.98 -8.76
CA ASN A 176 24.74 2.41 -10.03
C ASN A 176 25.44 1.09 -9.74
N ILE A 177 25.12 0.08 -10.53
CA ILE A 177 25.84 -1.20 -10.48
C ILE A 177 27.23 -0.95 -11.08
N PRO A 178 28.34 -1.17 -10.34
CA PRO A 178 29.68 -0.96 -10.87
C PRO A 178 30.03 -2.06 -11.89
N ASP A 179 30.79 -1.71 -12.93
CA ASP A 179 31.24 -2.67 -13.93
C ASP A 179 32.11 -3.77 -13.33
N VAL A 180 32.85 -3.46 -12.29
CA VAL A 180 33.68 -4.40 -11.54
C VAL A 180 33.24 -4.39 -10.06
N LEU A 181 33.03 -5.57 -9.51
CA LEU A 181 32.69 -5.68 -8.08
C LEU A 181 33.80 -5.09 -7.20
N PRO A 182 33.48 -4.25 -6.20
CA PRO A 182 34.46 -3.77 -5.23
C PRO A 182 35.21 -4.93 -4.55
N GLU A 183 36.47 -4.72 -4.24
CA GLU A 183 37.37 -5.77 -3.74
C GLU A 183 36.82 -6.50 -2.51
N LEU A 184 36.13 -5.79 -1.62
CA LEU A 184 35.46 -6.37 -0.46
C LEU A 184 34.40 -7.41 -0.88
N HIS A 185 33.56 -7.08 -1.87
CA HIS A 185 32.52 -7.98 -2.36
C HIS A 185 33.12 -9.18 -3.08
N GLN A 186 34.23 -9.00 -3.80
CA GLN A 186 34.96 -10.11 -4.43
C GLN A 186 35.49 -11.08 -3.38
N ARG A 187 36.12 -10.59 -2.31
CA ARG A 187 36.61 -11.41 -1.18
C ARG A 187 35.49 -12.17 -0.48
N ILE A 188 34.34 -11.50 -0.26
CA ILE A 188 33.14 -12.14 0.33
C ILE A 188 32.66 -13.24 -0.59
N TYR A 189 32.53 -12.97 -1.90
CA TYR A 189 32.12 -13.94 -2.90
C TYR A 189 33.04 -15.15 -2.99
N GLU A 190 34.35 -14.94 -3.00
CA GLU A 190 35.35 -16.02 -3.00
C GLU A 190 35.30 -16.86 -1.72
N ARG A 191 35.18 -16.22 -0.55
CA ARG A 191 35.01 -16.91 0.72
C ARG A 191 33.73 -17.75 0.76
N PHE A 192 32.64 -17.17 0.28
CA PHE A 192 31.37 -17.87 0.13
C PHE A 192 31.51 -19.07 -0.81
N ASN A 193 32.13 -18.92 -1.96
CA ASN A 193 32.33 -19.99 -2.93
C ASN A 193 33.23 -21.12 -2.41
N ARG A 194 34.24 -20.80 -1.62
CA ARG A 194 35.09 -21.83 -0.97
C ARG A 194 34.32 -22.67 0.06
N ASN A 195 33.35 -22.08 0.72
CA ASN A 195 32.53 -22.74 1.75
C ASN A 195 31.21 -23.35 1.23
N LYS A 196 31.02 -23.38 -0.07
CA LYS A 196 29.76 -23.73 -0.77
C LYS A 196 29.23 -25.15 -0.56
N LYS A 197 29.90 -26.01 0.17
CA LYS A 197 29.52 -27.43 0.29
C LYS A 197 28.05 -27.68 0.70
N HIS A 198 27.34 -26.68 1.23
CA HIS A 198 25.98 -26.79 1.75
C HIS A 198 24.94 -25.84 1.09
N LEU A 199 25.37 -24.97 0.15
CA LEU A 199 24.47 -24.02 -0.49
C LEU A 199 24.34 -24.31 -1.97
N LYS A 200 23.10 -24.29 -2.45
CA LYS A 200 22.76 -24.48 -3.86
C LYS A 200 21.90 -23.34 -4.35
N LEU A 201 22.36 -22.68 -5.41
CA LEU A 201 21.49 -21.76 -6.16
C LEU A 201 20.48 -22.60 -6.97
N VAL A 202 19.20 -22.32 -6.79
CA VAL A 202 18.11 -22.97 -7.52
C VAL A 202 17.55 -22.02 -8.54
N GLU A 203 17.72 -22.32 -9.81
CA GLU A 203 17.17 -21.58 -10.94
C GLU A 203 15.91 -22.26 -11.47
N PHE A 204 14.92 -21.44 -11.81
CA PHE A 204 13.63 -21.95 -12.28
C PHE A 204 13.44 -21.63 -13.76
N SER A 205 13.31 -22.66 -14.57
CA SER A 205 13.01 -22.54 -16.01
C SER A 205 11.51 -22.67 -16.33
N SER A 206 10.66 -22.89 -15.33
CA SER A 206 9.21 -22.98 -15.51
C SER A 206 8.43 -22.75 -14.20
N ARG A 207 7.19 -22.27 -14.33
CA ARG A 207 6.26 -22.10 -13.19
C ARG A 207 6.05 -23.41 -12.41
N ARG A 208 5.98 -24.55 -13.10
CA ARG A 208 5.80 -25.87 -12.46
C ARG A 208 6.96 -26.22 -11.52
N LYS A 209 8.20 -25.88 -11.89
CA LYS A 209 9.38 -26.09 -11.04
C LYS A 209 9.40 -25.13 -9.86
N LEU A 210 9.00 -23.87 -10.07
CA LEU A 210 8.89 -22.86 -9.02
C LEU A 210 7.82 -23.24 -7.98
N LYS A 211 6.66 -23.76 -8.40
CA LYS A 211 5.51 -24.03 -7.53
C LYS A 211 5.85 -24.85 -6.28
N ARG A 212 6.77 -25.81 -6.37
CA ARG A 212 7.21 -26.63 -5.22
C ARG A 212 7.92 -25.84 -4.12
N TYR A 213 8.44 -24.65 -4.44
CA TYR A 213 9.18 -23.80 -3.51
C TYR A 213 8.33 -22.66 -2.95
N VAL A 214 7.17 -22.38 -3.52
CA VAL A 214 6.29 -21.29 -3.12
C VAL A 214 5.95 -21.38 -1.63
N LYS A 215 5.31 -22.47 -1.21
CA LYS A 215 4.93 -22.65 0.21
C LYS A 215 6.13 -22.64 1.17
N PRO A 216 7.21 -23.41 0.94
CA PRO A 216 8.40 -23.34 1.81
C PRO A 216 8.99 -21.95 1.94
N VAL A 217 9.03 -21.17 0.85
CA VAL A 217 9.54 -19.78 0.89
C VAL A 217 8.59 -18.87 1.67
N PHE A 218 7.27 -18.96 1.44
CA PHE A 218 6.33 -18.15 2.20
C PHE A 218 6.23 -18.53 3.67
N HIS A 219 6.40 -19.80 4.03
CA HIS A 219 6.54 -20.19 5.44
C HIS A 219 7.78 -19.56 6.09
N LEU A 220 8.89 -19.50 5.35
CA LEU A 220 10.08 -18.81 5.83
C LEU A 220 9.82 -17.30 5.99
N VAL A 221 9.20 -16.66 5.01
CA VAL A 221 8.80 -15.24 5.08
C VAL A 221 7.89 -15.01 6.28
N ASN A 222 6.84 -15.82 6.46
CA ASN A 222 5.93 -15.71 7.59
C ASN A 222 6.65 -15.82 8.96
N LYS A 223 7.71 -16.61 9.03
CA LYS A 223 8.51 -16.78 10.25
C LYS A 223 9.49 -15.62 10.50
N THR A 224 10.05 -15.05 9.44
CA THR A 224 11.17 -14.09 9.56
C THR A 224 10.73 -12.64 9.49
N PHE A 225 9.57 -12.33 8.90
CA PHE A 225 9.12 -10.96 8.65
C PHE A 225 8.16 -10.41 9.74
N THR A 226 7.98 -11.16 10.83
CA THR A 226 7.06 -10.79 11.92
C THR A 226 7.36 -9.43 12.56
N GLY A 227 8.60 -8.93 12.45
CA GLY A 227 9.01 -7.62 12.96
C GLY A 227 8.77 -6.46 11.98
N ILE A 228 8.33 -6.71 10.75
CA ILE A 228 8.04 -5.66 9.78
C ILE A 228 6.68 -5.04 10.11
N TYR A 229 6.65 -3.72 10.17
CA TYR A 229 5.41 -3.00 10.45
C TYR A 229 4.36 -3.23 9.34
N GLY A 230 3.14 -3.53 9.76
CA GLY A 230 2.06 -3.82 8.81
C GLY A 230 2.10 -5.23 8.22
N PHE A 231 3.14 -6.03 8.51
CA PHE A 231 3.27 -7.39 8.00
C PHE A 231 2.11 -8.28 8.48
N ILE A 232 1.55 -9.02 7.53
CA ILE A 232 0.51 -10.01 7.79
C ILE A 232 0.98 -11.32 7.18
N PRO A 233 1.06 -12.40 8.00
CA PRO A 233 1.40 -13.72 7.49
C PRO A 233 0.42 -14.16 6.40
N LEU A 234 0.96 -14.69 5.30
CA LEU A 234 0.16 -15.31 4.25
C LEU A 234 -0.51 -16.58 4.76
N THR A 235 -1.77 -16.73 4.45
CA THR A 235 -2.52 -17.97 4.68
C THR A 235 -2.15 -19.03 3.64
N GLU A 236 -2.43 -20.30 3.94
CA GLU A 236 -2.21 -21.41 2.98
C GLU A 236 -2.96 -21.19 1.66
N GLY A 237 -4.20 -20.66 1.73
CA GLY A 237 -5.00 -20.33 0.55
C GLY A 237 -4.35 -19.27 -0.33
N GLU A 238 -3.83 -18.20 0.28
CA GLU A 238 -3.10 -17.15 -0.46
C GLU A 238 -1.81 -17.68 -1.08
N MET A 239 -1.11 -18.60 -0.40
CA MET A 239 0.09 -19.26 -0.96
C MET A 239 -0.24 -20.15 -2.16
N ASP A 240 -1.44 -20.71 -2.23
CA ASP A 240 -1.87 -21.58 -3.34
C ASP A 240 -2.22 -20.79 -4.62
N GLU A 241 -2.41 -19.46 -4.53
CA GLU A 241 -2.69 -18.58 -5.67
C GLU A 241 -1.45 -18.24 -6.51
N PHE A 242 -0.24 -18.47 -5.98
CA PHE A 242 1.05 -18.24 -6.66
C PHE A 242 1.47 -19.47 -7.49
#